data_24aaf4a3a8e9ad54374db0f2e67db086
#
_entry.id   24aaf4a3a8e9ad54374db0f2e67db086
#
_cell.length_a   1.000
_cell.length_b   1.000
_cell.length_c   1.000
_cell.angle_alpha   90.00
_cell.angle_beta   90.00
_cell.angle_gamma   90.00
#
_symmetry.space_group_name_H-M   'P 1'
#
loop_
_entity.id
_entity.type
_entity.pdbx_description
1 polymer ?
#
loop_
_entity_poly.entity_id
_entity_poly.type
_entity_poly.pdbx_seq_one_letter_code
_entity_poly.pdbx_strand_id
1 'polypeptide(L)'
;IFLLIIVSVQSQTKRDPRVVALAGSYTTIANGIFSVGYNPGLIGLQQNQPIMVQGFQLDFGLVGNFFSIQNIANYSGDTLDIKEKNELFRQLEDADGMAFFMDTHMPIPLLNISMGNKAFTANNIILQNYRLPMGLLELMFYGNGQKADLDLEFNYEILGMNEYGFSFGIPFRSMSWGV
;
A
#
# COMPACT_ATOMS: atom_id res chain seq x y z
N ILE A 1 -17.10 -23.74 27.32
CA ILE A 1 -16.99 -23.58 25.85
C ILE A 1 -16.50 -22.17 25.61
N PHE A 2 -15.20 -22.00 25.39
CA PHE A 2 -14.60 -20.73 24.97
C PHE A 2 -14.84 -20.58 23.47
N LEU A 3 -15.72 -19.67 23.06
CA LEU A 3 -15.90 -19.27 21.68
C LEU A 3 -14.71 -18.38 21.29
N LEU A 4 -13.71 -18.96 20.62
CA LEU A 4 -12.59 -18.22 20.06
C LEU A 4 -13.12 -17.48 18.83
N ILE A 5 -13.51 -16.22 19.00
CA ILE A 5 -13.83 -15.33 17.87
C ILE A 5 -12.49 -14.99 17.21
N ILE A 6 -12.15 -15.71 16.17
CA ILE A 6 -11.04 -15.35 15.28
C ILE A 6 -11.54 -14.15 14.45
N VAL A 7 -11.31 -12.94 14.97
CA VAL A 7 -11.39 -11.75 14.14
C VAL A 7 -10.12 -11.74 13.30
N SER A 8 -10.24 -12.09 12.04
CA SER A 8 -9.15 -11.85 11.09
C SER A 8 -9.06 -10.35 10.87
N VAL A 9 -8.28 -9.67 11.71
CA VAL A 9 -7.85 -8.32 11.44
C VAL A 9 -6.86 -8.43 10.29
N GLN A 10 -7.31 -8.15 9.08
CA GLN A 10 -6.39 -7.92 7.97
C GLN A 10 -5.66 -6.61 8.29
N SER A 11 -4.50 -6.73 8.88
CA SER A 11 -3.54 -5.64 8.94
C SER A 11 -3.28 -5.20 7.51
N GLN A 12 -3.60 -3.95 7.22
CA GLN A 12 -3.15 -3.35 5.97
C GLN A 12 -1.63 -3.49 5.94
N THR A 13 -1.15 -4.22 4.97
CA THR A 13 0.25 -4.62 4.88
C THR A 13 1.12 -3.38 4.80
N LYS A 14 1.87 -3.10 5.87
CA LYS A 14 2.97 -2.15 5.82
C LYS A 14 3.86 -2.56 4.65
N ARG A 15 4.09 -1.64 3.73
CA ARG A 15 4.94 -1.89 2.55
C ARG A 15 6.40 -1.61 2.90
N ASP A 16 6.93 -2.35 3.86
CA ASP A 16 8.36 -2.30 4.15
C ASP A 16 9.14 -2.79 2.91
N PRO A 17 10.12 -2.04 2.41
CA PRO A 17 10.92 -2.44 1.26
C PRO A 17 11.55 -3.84 1.41
N ARG A 18 11.87 -4.24 2.64
CA ARG A 18 12.39 -5.58 2.94
C ARG A 18 11.36 -6.68 2.67
N VAL A 19 10.08 -6.40 2.94
CA VAL A 19 8.98 -7.33 2.65
C VAL A 19 8.83 -7.51 1.15
N VAL A 20 8.89 -6.43 0.39
CA VAL A 20 8.82 -6.45 -1.07
C VAL A 20 10.01 -7.22 -1.65
N ALA A 21 11.23 -6.96 -1.16
CA ALA A 21 12.44 -7.64 -1.59
C ALA A 21 12.42 -9.16 -1.31
N LEU A 22 11.70 -9.59 -0.27
CA LEU A 22 11.53 -10.99 0.12
C LEU A 22 10.22 -11.62 -0.41
N ALA A 23 9.59 -11.00 -1.38
CA ALA A 23 8.32 -11.45 -1.95
C ALA A 23 7.25 -11.78 -0.87
N GLY A 24 7.19 -10.98 0.19
CA GLY A 24 6.25 -11.16 1.30
C GLY A 24 6.72 -12.10 2.42
N SER A 25 7.85 -12.80 2.27
CA SER A 25 8.35 -13.78 3.25
C SER A 25 9.09 -13.12 4.44
N TYR A 26 8.47 -12.12 5.05
CA TYR A 26 9.09 -11.32 6.12
C TYR A 26 8.60 -11.68 7.52
N THR A 27 7.49 -12.39 7.65
CA THR A 27 6.81 -12.68 8.92
C THR A 27 7.63 -13.45 9.94
N THR A 28 8.66 -14.19 9.52
CA THR A 28 9.51 -14.99 10.40
C THR A 28 10.81 -14.31 10.78
N ILE A 29 11.23 -13.27 10.04
CA ILE A 29 12.52 -12.59 10.25
C ILE A 29 12.36 -11.14 10.72
N ALA A 30 11.14 -10.63 10.75
CA ALA A 30 10.86 -9.31 11.29
C ALA A 30 11.27 -9.23 12.76
N ASN A 31 11.82 -8.10 13.19
CA ASN A 31 12.19 -7.92 14.58
C ASN A 31 11.77 -6.55 15.12
N GLY A 32 11.60 -6.47 16.44
CA GLY A 32 11.26 -5.25 17.15
C GLY A 32 10.04 -4.54 16.57
N ILE A 33 10.15 -3.23 16.41
CA ILE A 33 9.08 -2.38 15.87
C ILE A 33 8.61 -2.81 14.46
N PHE A 34 9.49 -3.42 13.68
CA PHE A 34 9.17 -3.89 12.33
C PHE A 34 8.37 -5.19 12.30
N SER A 35 8.28 -5.90 13.42
CA SER A 35 7.41 -7.09 13.52
C SER A 35 5.94 -6.74 13.74
N VAL A 36 5.65 -5.54 14.24
CA VAL A 36 4.29 -5.03 14.40
C VAL A 36 3.61 -4.95 13.03
N GLY A 37 2.44 -5.54 12.92
CA GLY A 37 1.70 -5.63 11.66
C GLY A 37 2.02 -6.86 10.78
N TYR A 38 3.10 -7.60 11.08
CA TYR A 38 3.43 -8.86 10.40
C TYR A 38 3.31 -10.06 11.34
N ASN A 39 4.01 -10.01 12.46
CA ASN A 39 4.00 -11.05 13.49
C ASN A 39 4.40 -10.45 14.83
N PRO A 40 3.45 -9.90 15.59
CA PRO A 40 3.75 -9.27 16.88
C PRO A 40 4.35 -10.24 17.92
N GLY A 41 4.19 -11.54 17.74
CA GLY A 41 4.86 -12.55 18.58
C GLY A 41 6.38 -12.40 18.59
N LEU A 42 6.98 -11.94 17.49
CA LEU A 42 8.43 -11.76 17.40
C LEU A 42 8.97 -10.66 18.34
N ILE A 43 8.11 -9.73 18.78
CA ILE A 43 8.50 -8.74 19.80
C ILE A 43 8.94 -9.46 21.09
N GLY A 44 8.24 -10.53 21.47
CA GLY A 44 8.56 -11.31 22.67
C GLY A 44 9.86 -12.12 22.58
N LEU A 45 10.39 -12.34 21.37
CA LEU A 45 11.65 -13.04 21.13
C LEU A 45 12.84 -12.08 20.91
N GLN A 46 12.62 -10.78 21.00
CA GLN A 46 13.62 -9.76 20.79
C GLN A 46 14.61 -9.72 21.96
N GLN A 47 15.78 -10.35 21.79
CA GLN A 47 16.80 -10.42 22.86
C GLN A 47 17.92 -9.40 22.66
N ASN A 48 18.25 -9.04 21.42
CA ASN A 48 19.45 -8.30 21.08
C ASN A 48 19.28 -6.79 20.92
N GLN A 49 18.05 -6.31 20.87
CA GLN A 49 17.73 -4.88 20.66
C GLN A 49 16.65 -4.45 21.64
N PRO A 50 17.03 -4.05 22.86
CA PRO A 50 16.08 -3.76 23.93
C PRO A 50 15.17 -2.57 23.61
N ILE A 51 15.62 -1.64 22.79
CA ILE A 51 14.85 -0.48 22.34
C ILE A 51 15.09 -0.26 20.86
N MET A 52 14.02 -0.13 20.10
CA MET A 52 14.05 0.31 18.70
C MET A 52 13.08 1.47 18.53
N VAL A 53 13.54 2.48 17.82
CA VAL A 53 12.73 3.66 17.47
C VAL A 53 12.73 3.78 15.96
N GLN A 54 11.57 3.88 15.36
CA GLN A 54 11.44 4.15 13.94
C GLN A 54 11.51 5.67 13.71
N GLY A 55 12.42 6.07 12.84
CA GLY A 55 12.55 7.44 12.39
C GLY A 55 11.54 7.79 11.30
N PHE A 56 12.01 8.50 10.28
CA PHE A 56 11.20 8.84 9.12
C PHE A 56 11.16 7.65 8.13
N GLN A 57 9.97 7.34 7.64
CA GLN A 57 9.73 6.39 6.56
C GLN A 57 8.57 6.91 5.73
N LEU A 58 8.58 6.66 4.44
CA LEU A 58 7.49 6.92 3.52
C LEU A 58 7.27 5.66 2.70
N ASP A 59 6.12 5.04 2.87
CA ASP A 59 5.69 3.94 2.03
C ASP A 59 4.64 4.46 1.05
N PHE A 60 4.84 4.16 -0.21
CA PHE A 60 3.97 4.58 -1.29
C PHE A 60 3.54 3.39 -2.14
N GLY A 61 2.27 3.27 -2.38
CA GLY A 61 1.68 2.29 -3.26
C GLY A 61 0.85 2.92 -4.37
N LEU A 62 0.97 2.36 -5.57
CA LEU A 62 0.18 2.73 -6.72
C LEU A 62 -0.32 1.47 -7.41
N VAL A 63 -1.64 1.37 -7.57
CA VAL A 63 -2.31 0.29 -8.29
C VAL A 63 -3.36 0.90 -9.21
N GLY A 64 -3.49 0.40 -10.42
CA GLY A 64 -4.50 0.90 -11.34
C GLY A 64 -4.70 -0.05 -12.52
N ASN A 65 -5.77 0.18 -13.26
CA ASN A 65 -6.09 -0.63 -14.43
C ASN A 65 -5.11 -0.43 -15.61
N PHE A 66 -4.37 0.68 -15.61
CA PHE A 66 -3.32 0.97 -16.59
C PHE A 66 -1.93 0.53 -16.12
N PHE A 67 -1.62 0.65 -14.84
CA PHE A 67 -0.30 0.41 -14.26
C PHE A 67 -0.01 -1.10 -14.08
N SER A 68 -0.01 -1.86 -15.17
CA SER A 68 0.49 -3.23 -15.19
C SER A 68 1.95 -3.25 -15.66
N ILE A 69 2.72 -4.25 -15.21
CA ILE A 69 4.11 -4.46 -15.68
C ILE A 69 4.13 -4.61 -17.19
N GLN A 70 3.11 -5.25 -17.75
CA GLN A 70 3.00 -5.46 -19.19
C GLN A 70 2.77 -4.14 -19.94
N ASN A 71 1.86 -3.29 -19.47
CA ASN A 71 1.61 -1.99 -20.08
C ASN A 71 2.83 -1.07 -19.97
N ILE A 72 3.49 -1.06 -18.81
CA ILE A 72 4.73 -0.31 -18.63
C ILE A 72 5.81 -0.80 -19.59
N ALA A 73 5.99 -2.12 -19.73
CA ALA A 73 6.99 -2.69 -20.65
C ALA A 73 6.66 -2.41 -22.11
N ASN A 74 5.39 -2.46 -22.49
CA ASN A 74 4.97 -2.28 -23.89
C ASN A 74 5.00 -0.81 -24.31
N TYR A 75 4.73 0.12 -23.40
CA TYR A 75 4.53 1.54 -23.72
C TYR A 75 5.59 2.47 -23.14
N SER A 76 6.59 1.93 -22.44
CA SER A 76 7.67 2.73 -21.85
C SER A 76 8.79 2.98 -22.83
N GLY A 77 9.11 4.25 -23.06
CA GLY A 77 10.31 4.66 -23.77
C GLY A 77 10.16 4.81 -25.29
N ASP A 78 8.97 4.65 -25.84
CA ASP A 78 8.69 4.83 -27.26
C ASP A 78 7.55 5.83 -27.50
N THR A 79 7.43 6.32 -28.73
CA THR A 79 6.32 7.15 -29.17
C THR A 79 5.21 6.22 -29.68
N LEU A 80 4.08 6.21 -28.99
CA LEU A 80 2.93 5.38 -29.37
C LEU A 80 2.48 5.69 -30.82
N ASP A 81 2.41 4.66 -31.65
CA ASP A 81 1.81 4.77 -32.96
C ASP A 81 0.27 4.84 -32.85
N ILE A 82 -0.41 5.07 -33.99
CA ILE A 82 -1.88 5.19 -34.00
C ILE A 82 -2.57 3.89 -33.60
N LYS A 83 -1.99 2.71 -33.91
CA LYS A 83 -2.57 1.42 -33.57
C LYS A 83 -2.45 1.15 -32.06
N GLU A 84 -1.29 1.43 -31.50
CA GLU A 84 -1.03 1.28 -30.07
C GLU A 84 -1.91 2.23 -29.25
N LYS A 85 -2.07 3.48 -29.70
CA LYS A 85 -3.01 4.42 -29.08
C LYS A 85 -4.45 3.91 -29.09
N ASN A 86 -4.91 3.39 -30.22
CA ASN A 86 -6.26 2.86 -30.34
C ASN A 86 -6.48 1.62 -29.49
N GLU A 87 -5.50 0.72 -29.42
CA GLU A 87 -5.58 -0.48 -28.58
C GLU A 87 -5.61 -0.10 -27.08
N LEU A 88 -4.74 0.80 -26.68
CA LEU A 88 -4.72 1.30 -25.30
C LEU A 88 -6.02 2.02 -24.94
N PHE A 89 -6.52 2.86 -25.85
CA PHE A 89 -7.76 3.58 -25.65
C PHE A 89 -8.95 2.62 -25.51
N ARG A 90 -9.03 1.57 -26.32
CA ARG A 90 -10.05 0.53 -26.22
C ARG A 90 -10.00 -0.20 -24.87
N GLN A 91 -8.81 -0.54 -24.37
CA GLN A 91 -8.67 -1.16 -23.04
C GLN A 91 -9.17 -0.25 -21.92
N LEU A 92 -8.93 1.05 -22.04
CA LEU A 92 -9.41 2.03 -21.06
C LEU A 92 -10.93 2.28 -21.21
N GLU A 93 -11.46 2.22 -22.41
CA GLU A 93 -12.91 2.32 -22.68
C GLU A 93 -13.67 1.12 -22.09
N ASP A 94 -13.16 -0.09 -22.26
CA ASP A 94 -13.73 -1.31 -21.66
C ASP A 94 -13.73 -1.25 -20.12
N ALA A 95 -12.82 -0.47 -19.53
CA ALA A 95 -12.69 -0.26 -18.08
C ALA A 95 -13.38 1.02 -17.57
N ASP A 96 -14.14 1.72 -18.42
CA ASP A 96 -14.81 3.00 -18.10
C ASP A 96 -13.83 4.08 -17.60
N GLY A 97 -12.72 4.21 -18.27
CA GLY A 97 -11.70 5.19 -17.98
C GLY A 97 -10.44 4.64 -17.30
N MET A 98 -9.60 5.56 -16.86
CA MET A 98 -8.38 5.22 -16.15
C MET A 98 -8.58 5.41 -14.64
N ALA A 99 -8.59 4.30 -13.91
CA ALA A 99 -8.70 4.30 -12.48
C ALA A 99 -7.36 3.95 -11.82
N PHE A 100 -6.99 4.66 -10.77
CA PHE A 100 -5.84 4.32 -9.97
C PHE A 100 -6.06 4.64 -8.49
N PHE A 101 -5.55 3.74 -7.68
CA PHE A 101 -5.54 3.84 -6.24
C PHE A 101 -4.12 4.08 -5.77
N MET A 102 -3.96 5.09 -4.92
CA MET A 102 -2.71 5.42 -4.26
C MET A 102 -2.88 5.25 -2.76
N ASP A 103 -1.92 4.64 -2.11
CA ASP A 103 -1.84 4.62 -0.66
C ASP A 103 -0.49 5.17 -0.21
N THR A 104 -0.53 6.00 0.80
CA THR A 104 0.65 6.56 1.44
C THR A 104 0.59 6.22 2.92
N HIS A 105 1.66 5.64 3.43
CA HIS A 105 1.78 5.28 4.83
C HIS A 105 3.05 5.92 5.42
N MET A 106 2.86 6.74 6.43
CA MET A 106 3.93 7.46 7.12
C MET A 106 3.89 7.16 8.62
N PRO A 107 4.89 6.48 9.17
CA PRO A 107 5.06 6.43 10.62
C PRO A 107 5.27 7.84 11.17
N ILE A 108 4.58 8.18 12.24
CA ILE A 108 4.83 9.44 12.93
C ILE A 108 6.21 9.33 13.59
N PRO A 109 7.16 10.19 13.24
CA PRO A 109 8.54 10.09 13.73
C PRO A 109 8.61 10.01 15.25
N LEU A 110 9.47 9.14 15.76
CA LEU A 110 9.74 8.92 17.19
C LEU A 110 8.56 8.34 18.01
N LEU A 111 7.35 8.23 17.46
CA LEU A 111 6.22 7.60 18.14
C LEU A 111 6.11 6.10 17.87
N ASN A 112 6.85 5.57 16.90
CA ASN A 112 6.94 4.13 16.66
C ASN A 112 8.13 3.57 17.45
N ILE A 113 7.85 2.94 18.58
CA ILE A 113 8.88 2.49 19.54
C ILE A 113 8.57 1.06 19.95
N SER A 114 9.58 0.20 19.96
CA SER A 114 9.51 -1.08 20.66
C SER A 114 10.51 -1.11 21.80
N MET A 115 10.09 -1.65 22.94
CA MET A 115 10.91 -1.76 24.13
C MET A 115 10.64 -3.10 24.83
N GLY A 116 11.67 -3.94 24.90
CA GLY A 116 11.53 -5.29 25.40
C GLY A 116 10.50 -6.08 24.59
N ASN A 117 9.44 -6.51 25.24
CA ASN A 117 8.35 -7.28 24.62
C ASN A 117 7.11 -6.47 24.26
N LYS A 118 7.22 -5.16 24.21
CA LYS A 118 6.12 -4.22 23.95
C LYS A 118 6.47 -3.30 22.78
N ALA A 119 5.45 -2.86 22.07
CA ALA A 119 5.61 -1.83 21.05
C ALA A 119 4.41 -0.89 21.04
N PHE A 120 4.68 0.37 20.72
CA PHE A 120 3.67 1.37 20.41
C PHE A 120 3.92 1.86 18.98
N THR A 121 2.86 1.99 18.19
CA THR A 121 2.91 2.50 16.83
C THR A 121 1.93 3.63 16.64
N ALA A 122 2.35 4.63 15.89
CA ALA A 122 1.52 5.74 15.47
C ALA A 122 1.82 6.05 14.01
N ASN A 123 0.83 5.93 13.14
CA ASN A 123 0.97 6.03 11.71
C ASN A 123 -0.06 6.98 11.13
N ASN A 124 0.31 7.72 10.10
CA ASN A 124 -0.60 8.45 9.24
C ASN A 124 -0.76 7.67 7.94
N ILE A 125 -2.00 7.44 7.53
CA ILE A 125 -2.35 6.69 6.33
C ILE A 125 -3.24 7.57 5.48
N ILE A 126 -2.89 7.72 4.19
CA ILE A 126 -3.69 8.46 3.22
C ILE A 126 -4.02 7.51 2.07
N LEU A 127 -5.30 7.25 1.89
CA LEU A 127 -5.83 6.46 0.80
C LEU A 127 -6.45 7.40 -0.23
N GLN A 128 -6.12 7.21 -1.49
CA GLN A 128 -6.55 8.08 -2.56
C GLN A 128 -7.03 7.23 -3.73
N ASN A 129 -8.22 7.51 -4.21
CA ASN A 129 -8.81 6.86 -5.36
C ASN A 129 -9.10 7.93 -6.42
N TYR A 130 -8.61 7.72 -7.62
CA TYR A 130 -8.77 8.64 -8.73
C TYR A 130 -9.36 7.91 -9.93
N ARG A 131 -10.30 8.57 -10.60
CA ARG A 131 -10.86 8.10 -11.86
C ARG A 131 -10.84 9.23 -12.88
N LEU A 132 -10.07 9.02 -13.94
CA LEU A 132 -10.03 9.92 -15.09
C LEU A 132 -11.07 9.44 -16.09
N PRO A 133 -12.02 10.30 -16.49
CA PRO A 133 -13.06 9.94 -17.45
C PRO A 133 -12.49 9.75 -18.84
N MET A 134 -13.22 9.00 -19.67
CA MET A 134 -12.82 8.73 -21.06
C MET A 134 -12.68 10.01 -21.89
N GLY A 135 -13.50 11.02 -21.67
CA GLY A 135 -13.39 12.29 -22.40
C GLY A 135 -12.06 13.02 -22.14
N LEU A 136 -11.54 12.96 -20.90
CA LEU A 136 -10.22 13.52 -20.60
C LEU A 136 -9.11 12.74 -21.29
N LEU A 137 -9.19 11.41 -21.30
CA LEU A 137 -8.24 10.55 -21.99
C LEU A 137 -8.26 10.77 -23.50
N GLU A 138 -9.47 10.93 -24.09
CA GLU A 138 -9.63 11.25 -25.50
C GLU A 138 -8.96 12.56 -25.86
N LEU A 139 -9.17 13.60 -25.03
CA LEU A 139 -8.51 14.88 -25.18
C LEU A 139 -6.98 14.77 -25.13
N MET A 140 -6.46 13.96 -24.22
CA MET A 140 -5.01 13.75 -24.07
C MET A 140 -4.38 12.99 -25.24
N PHE A 141 -5.07 11.97 -25.78
CA PHE A 141 -4.53 11.10 -26.86
C PHE A 141 -4.74 11.65 -28.25
N TYR A 142 -5.87 12.30 -28.51
CA TYR A 142 -6.31 12.71 -29.85
C TYR A 142 -6.53 14.22 -29.99
N GLY A 143 -6.53 14.97 -28.88
CA GLY A 143 -6.85 16.40 -28.88
C GLY A 143 -8.37 16.64 -28.98
N ASN A 144 -8.76 17.89 -29.18
CA ASN A 144 -10.14 18.35 -29.14
C ASN A 144 -10.91 18.23 -30.51
N GLY A 145 -10.32 17.58 -31.49
CA GLY A 145 -10.85 17.60 -32.86
C GLY A 145 -11.88 16.51 -33.20
N GLN A 146 -12.13 15.55 -32.34
CA GLN A 146 -12.91 14.37 -32.70
C GLN A 146 -14.36 14.38 -32.25
N LYS A 147 -14.68 14.99 -31.10
CA LYS A 147 -16.05 15.09 -30.57
C LYS A 147 -16.39 16.50 -30.16
N ALA A 148 -17.67 16.87 -30.36
CA ALA A 148 -18.17 18.19 -29.96
C ALA A 148 -18.31 18.31 -28.44
N ASP A 149 -18.63 17.22 -27.76
CA ASP A 149 -18.83 17.16 -26.31
C ASP A 149 -17.95 16.08 -25.70
N LEU A 150 -17.13 16.47 -24.72
CA LEU A 150 -16.26 15.57 -23.97
C LEU A 150 -16.71 15.56 -22.50
N ASP A 151 -16.87 14.37 -21.93
CA ASP A 151 -17.05 14.21 -20.49
C ASP A 151 -15.69 14.38 -19.79
N LEU A 152 -15.58 15.47 -19.03
CA LEU A 152 -14.37 15.81 -18.28
C LEU A 152 -14.58 15.72 -16.76
N GLU A 153 -15.64 15.05 -16.30
CA GLU A 153 -15.93 14.91 -14.89
C GLU A 153 -14.91 14.02 -14.18
N PHE A 154 -13.97 14.68 -13.52
CA PHE A 154 -12.91 14.02 -12.77
C PHE A 154 -13.39 13.64 -11.36
N ASN A 155 -13.39 12.35 -11.08
CA ASN A 155 -13.80 11.82 -9.77
C ASN A 155 -12.60 11.45 -8.92
N TYR A 156 -12.59 11.88 -7.67
CA TYR A 156 -11.57 11.51 -6.72
C TYR A 156 -12.15 11.35 -5.29
N GLU A 157 -11.53 10.45 -4.55
CA GLU A 157 -11.83 10.24 -3.13
C GLU A 157 -10.51 10.22 -2.36
N ILE A 158 -10.45 10.96 -1.25
CA ILE A 158 -9.27 11.01 -0.39
C ILE A 158 -9.73 10.73 1.04
N LEU A 159 -9.14 9.70 1.66
CA LEU A 159 -9.35 9.35 3.06
C LEU A 159 -8.02 9.44 3.80
N GLY A 160 -7.93 10.35 4.76
CA GLY A 160 -6.81 10.45 5.70
C GLY A 160 -7.19 9.88 7.06
N MET A 161 -6.33 9.04 7.64
CA MET A 161 -6.54 8.48 8.98
C MET A 161 -5.24 8.41 9.77
N ASN A 162 -5.36 8.50 11.10
CA ASN A 162 -4.27 8.18 12.01
C ASN A 162 -4.56 6.85 12.69
N GLU A 163 -3.59 5.95 12.64
CA GLU A 163 -3.63 4.66 13.32
C GLU A 163 -2.72 4.71 14.55
N TYR A 164 -3.24 4.29 15.68
CA TYR A 164 -2.47 4.08 16.90
C TYR A 164 -2.58 2.63 17.32
N GLY A 165 -1.44 1.98 17.54
CA GLY A 165 -1.38 0.57 17.91
C GLY A 165 -0.54 0.35 19.14
N PHE A 166 -0.97 -0.60 19.98
CA PHE A 166 -0.17 -1.14 21.06
C PHE A 166 -0.07 -2.64 20.89
N SER A 167 1.16 -3.14 20.85
CA SER A 167 1.43 -4.57 20.67
C SER A 167 2.33 -5.09 21.77
N PHE A 168 2.12 -6.36 22.13
CA PHE A 168 3.01 -7.04 23.06
C PHE A 168 3.21 -8.50 22.67
N GLY A 169 4.39 -9.02 22.98
CA GLY A 169 4.73 -10.41 22.79
C GLY A 169 4.94 -11.11 24.14
N ILE A 170 4.38 -12.28 24.33
CA ILE A 170 4.54 -13.10 25.53
C ILE A 170 5.46 -14.27 25.16
N PRO A 171 6.72 -14.26 25.61
CA PRO A 171 7.64 -15.34 25.30
C PRO A 171 7.29 -16.58 26.14
N PHE A 172 7.32 -17.74 25.51
CA PHE A 172 7.15 -19.02 26.17
C PHE A 172 8.14 -20.04 25.57
N ARG A 173 9.25 -20.30 26.27
CA ARG A 173 10.35 -21.14 25.78
C ARG A 173 10.88 -20.69 24.41
N SER A 174 10.74 -21.51 23.39
CA SER A 174 11.13 -21.22 22.00
C SER A 174 10.01 -20.60 21.16
N MET A 175 8.85 -20.32 21.74
CA MET A 175 7.70 -19.73 21.08
C MET A 175 7.36 -18.37 21.70
N SER A 176 6.62 -17.55 21.01
CA SER A 176 6.04 -16.34 21.55
C SER A 176 4.65 -16.10 20.96
N TRP A 177 3.75 -15.62 21.80
CA TRP A 177 2.41 -15.19 21.43
C TRP A 177 2.39 -13.69 21.36
N GLY A 178 1.77 -13.12 20.34
CA GLY A 178 1.71 -11.67 20.19
C GLY A 178 0.33 -11.19 19.73
N VAL A 179 0.02 -10.00 20.22
CA VAL A 179 -1.16 -9.21 19.85
C VAL A 179 -0.72 -7.79 19.56
#